data_a2d28da3bbfdf5e38de9477283e821a6
#
_entry.id   a2d28da3bbfdf5e38de9477283e821a6
#
_cell.length_a   1.000
_cell.length_b   1.000
_cell.length_c   1.000
_cell.angle_alpha   90.00
_cell.angle_beta   90.00
_cell.angle_gamma   90.00
#
_symmetry.space_group_name_H-M   'P 1'
#
loop_
_entity.id
_entity.type
_entity.pdbx_description
1 polymer ?
#
loop_
_entity_poly.entity_id
_entity_poly.type
_entity_poly.pdbx_seq_one_letter_code
_entity_poly.pdbx_strand_id
1 'polypeptide(L)'
;MKLQFFHVEDLCRFIELLLTEHPAERIYNVGNPEAVTVNEWAQLCYDAVGANLKTVYVEGHPQYRYFCFRDYDYYLDVTKQTNLMPDVKPLAEGLKESYEWFRQNRDAVMHRPYAEYIDANI
;
A
#
# COMPACT_ATOMS: atom_id res chain seq x y z
N MET A 1 -3.65 7.07 -12.37
CA MET A 1 -3.76 7.24 -10.90
C MET A 1 -2.56 6.63 -10.22
N LYS A 2 -2.05 7.29 -9.18
CA LYS A 2 -0.99 6.77 -8.32
C LYS A 2 -1.56 6.36 -6.96
N LEU A 3 -0.96 5.33 -6.39
CA LEU A 3 -1.25 4.80 -5.06
C LEU A 3 -0.10 5.15 -4.11
N GLN A 4 -0.43 5.39 -2.86
CA GLN A 4 0.54 5.65 -1.81
C GLN A 4 0.33 4.63 -0.69
N PHE A 5 1.41 4.04 -0.24
CA PHE A 5 1.42 3.04 0.81
C PHE A 5 2.26 3.52 1.99
N PHE A 6 2.07 2.91 3.14
CA PHE A 6 2.90 3.13 4.30
C PHE A 6 3.05 1.83 5.08
N HIS A 7 4.27 1.44 5.37
CA HIS A 7 4.51 0.21 6.11
C HIS A 7 4.06 0.38 7.57
N VAL A 8 3.41 -0.65 8.13
CA VAL A 8 2.86 -0.57 9.49
C VAL A 8 3.92 -0.31 10.55
N GLU A 9 5.13 -0.85 10.39
CA GLU A 9 6.22 -0.57 11.32
C GLU A 9 6.67 0.89 11.29
N ASP A 10 6.70 1.51 10.11
CA ASP A 10 7.00 2.93 9.97
C ASP A 10 5.90 3.80 10.61
N LEU A 11 4.64 3.37 10.50
CA LEU A 11 3.55 4.03 11.22
C LEU A 11 3.75 3.95 12.74
N CYS A 12 4.11 2.79 13.27
CA CYS A 12 4.39 2.62 14.69
C CYS A 12 5.58 3.48 15.14
N ARG A 13 6.68 3.48 14.38
CA ARG A 13 7.86 4.32 14.63
C ARG A 13 7.49 5.80 14.62
N PHE A 14 6.68 6.23 13.67
CA PHE A 14 6.25 7.62 13.57
C PHE A 14 5.38 8.04 14.76
N ILE A 15 4.45 7.17 15.20
CA ILE A 15 3.64 7.41 16.41
C ILE A 15 4.54 7.51 17.65
N GLU A 16 5.50 6.61 17.82
CA GLU A 16 6.47 6.65 18.92
C GLU A 16 7.26 7.97 18.91
N LEU A 17 7.74 8.39 17.74
CA LEU A 17 8.44 9.67 17.58
C LEU A 17 7.58 10.85 18.00
N LEU A 18 6.31 10.89 17.59
CA LEU A 18 5.39 11.97 18.00
C LEU A 18 5.15 12.00 19.51
N LEU A 19 5.10 10.83 20.15
CA LEU A 19 4.90 10.72 21.60
C LEU A 19 6.14 11.08 22.41
N THR A 20 7.32 10.93 21.86
CA THR A 20 8.60 11.21 22.54
C THR A 20 9.09 12.63 22.28
N GLU A 21 9.01 13.12 21.06
CA GLU A 21 9.58 14.42 20.65
C GLU A 21 8.61 15.59 20.84
N HIS A 22 7.32 15.32 20.98
CA HIS A 22 6.27 16.33 21.14
C HIS A 22 6.38 17.51 20.15
N PRO A 23 6.44 17.28 18.84
CA PRO A 23 6.60 18.35 17.88
C PRO A 23 5.44 19.34 17.93
N ALA A 24 5.68 20.59 17.51
CA ALA A 24 4.69 21.66 17.57
C ALA A 24 3.47 21.43 16.65
N GLU A 25 3.67 20.76 15.53
CA GLU A 25 2.60 20.41 14.60
C GLU A 25 1.72 19.29 15.18
N ARG A 26 0.42 19.39 14.94
CA ARG A 26 -0.57 18.44 15.49
C ARG A 26 -1.23 17.56 14.44
N ILE A 27 -1.07 17.89 13.16
CA ILE A 27 -1.69 17.18 12.05
C ILE A 27 -0.59 16.80 11.06
N TYR A 28 -0.50 15.51 10.79
CA TYR A 28 0.43 14.92 9.84
C TYR A 28 -0.31 14.01 8.86
N ASN A 29 -0.05 14.17 7.57
CA ASN A 29 -0.29 13.12 6.61
C ASN A 29 0.86 12.11 6.72
N VAL A 30 0.53 10.83 6.64
CA VAL A 30 1.52 9.75 6.67
C VAL A 30 1.42 8.89 5.41
N GLY A 31 2.58 8.51 4.88
CA GLY A 31 2.68 7.72 3.67
C GLY A 31 4.13 7.59 3.21
N ASN A 32 4.37 6.70 2.27
CA ASN A 32 5.65 6.66 1.58
C ASN A 32 5.78 7.92 0.72
N PRO A 33 6.94 8.60 0.71
CA PRO A 33 7.17 9.74 -0.18
C PRO A 33 7.00 9.40 -1.67
N GLU A 34 7.20 8.14 -2.03
CA GLU A 34 7.04 7.64 -3.39
C GLU A 34 5.62 7.10 -3.59
N ALA A 35 4.88 7.72 -4.50
CA ALA A 35 3.60 7.20 -4.98
C ALA A 35 3.82 6.44 -6.30
N VAL A 36 3.21 5.27 -6.44
CA VAL A 36 3.38 4.37 -7.57
C VAL A 36 2.07 4.19 -8.35
N THR A 37 2.16 3.96 -9.64
CA THR A 37 1.00 3.56 -10.44
C THR A 37 0.53 2.15 -10.07
N VAL A 38 -0.69 1.80 -10.46
CA VAL A 38 -1.23 0.45 -10.26
C VAL A 38 -0.35 -0.63 -10.93
N ASN A 39 0.17 -0.34 -12.13
CA ASN A 39 1.05 -1.27 -12.83
C ASN A 39 2.39 -1.46 -12.13
N GLU A 40 3.00 -0.37 -11.67
CA GLU A 40 4.24 -0.43 -10.88
C GLU A 40 4.03 -1.18 -9.58
N TRP A 41 2.94 -0.93 -8.87
CA TRP A 41 2.58 -1.67 -7.65
C TRP A 41 2.39 -3.16 -7.92
N ALA A 42 1.67 -3.52 -8.99
CA ALA A 42 1.49 -4.92 -9.38
C ALA A 42 2.84 -5.59 -9.68
N GLN A 43 3.73 -4.91 -10.41
CA GLN A 43 5.08 -5.42 -10.69
C GLN A 43 5.87 -5.66 -9.40
N LEU A 44 5.88 -4.68 -8.48
CA LEU A 44 6.56 -4.81 -7.19
C LEU A 44 6.04 -5.99 -6.35
N CYS A 45 4.72 -6.23 -6.39
CA CYS A 45 4.13 -7.40 -5.72
C CYS A 45 4.63 -8.72 -6.32
N TYR A 46 4.71 -8.82 -7.65
CA TYR A 46 5.22 -10.01 -8.32
C TYR A 46 6.73 -10.20 -8.08
N ASP A 47 7.50 -9.13 -8.08
CA ASP A 47 8.93 -9.18 -7.76
C ASP A 47 9.16 -9.64 -6.31
N ALA A 48 8.33 -9.20 -5.37
CA ALA A 48 8.41 -9.62 -3.98
C ALA A 48 8.21 -11.13 -3.78
N VAL A 49 7.39 -11.77 -4.61
CA VAL A 49 7.12 -13.21 -4.57
C VAL A 49 8.00 -14.02 -5.51
N GLY A 50 8.85 -13.37 -6.32
CA GLY A 50 9.71 -14.03 -7.30
C GLY A 50 8.95 -14.62 -8.49
N ALA A 51 7.80 -14.05 -8.84
CA ALA A 51 6.96 -14.51 -9.95
C ALA A 51 6.97 -13.52 -11.12
N ASN A 52 6.57 -14.01 -12.29
CA ASN A 52 6.46 -13.16 -13.49
C ASN A 52 5.04 -12.58 -13.60
N LEU A 53 4.94 -11.26 -13.67
CA LEU A 53 3.68 -10.57 -13.91
C LEU A 53 3.20 -10.83 -15.35
N LYS A 54 1.95 -11.28 -15.46
CA LYS A 54 1.24 -11.36 -16.73
C LYS A 54 0.01 -10.46 -16.65
N THR A 55 0.08 -9.33 -17.31
CA THR A 55 -1.00 -8.34 -17.32
C THR A 55 -1.95 -8.58 -18.48
N VAL A 56 -3.26 -8.56 -18.20
CA VAL A 56 -4.32 -8.55 -19.20
C VAL A 56 -5.15 -7.30 -19.00
N TYR A 57 -5.24 -6.47 -20.04
CA TYR A 57 -6.08 -5.29 -20.03
C TYR A 57 -7.48 -5.65 -20.55
N VAL A 58 -8.50 -5.36 -19.75
CA VAL A 58 -9.89 -5.61 -20.11
C VAL A 58 -10.59 -4.25 -20.29
N GLU A 59 -11.02 -3.97 -21.51
CA GLU A 59 -11.74 -2.74 -21.82
C GLU A 59 -13.25 -2.93 -21.65
N GLY A 60 -13.92 -1.88 -21.22
CA GLY A 60 -15.37 -1.73 -21.38
C GLY A 60 -16.26 -2.54 -20.43
N HIS A 61 -15.76 -3.07 -19.33
CA HIS A 61 -16.58 -3.77 -18.34
C HIS A 61 -16.88 -2.90 -17.11
N PRO A 62 -18.00 -2.17 -17.06
CA PRO A 62 -18.40 -1.34 -15.91
C PRO A 62 -18.50 -2.15 -14.61
N GLN A 63 -18.85 -3.43 -14.72
CA GLN A 63 -18.95 -4.36 -13.59
C GLN A 63 -17.62 -4.64 -12.89
N TYR A 64 -16.48 -4.42 -13.54
CA TYR A 64 -15.16 -4.61 -12.94
C TYR A 64 -14.57 -3.35 -12.32
N ARG A 65 -15.36 -2.30 -12.11
CA ARG A 65 -14.96 -1.10 -11.39
C ARG A 65 -14.97 -1.30 -9.87
N TYR A 66 -14.25 -2.31 -9.41
CA TYR A 66 -14.16 -2.61 -7.97
C TYR A 66 -13.40 -1.57 -7.17
N PHE A 67 -12.50 -0.86 -7.83
CA PHE A 67 -11.78 0.23 -7.23
C PHE A 67 -12.25 1.54 -7.86
N CYS A 68 -12.46 2.54 -7.03
CA CYS A 68 -12.71 3.90 -7.49
C CYS A 68 -11.43 4.50 -8.07
N PHE A 69 -10.86 3.84 -9.10
CA PHE A 69 -9.76 4.42 -9.85
C PHE A 69 -10.26 5.68 -10.54
N ARG A 70 -9.55 6.76 -10.34
CA ARG A 70 -9.87 8.07 -10.90
C ARG A 70 -8.83 8.43 -11.94
N ASP A 71 -9.19 9.30 -12.86
CA ASP A 71 -8.30 9.73 -13.95
C ASP A 71 -7.23 10.75 -13.49
N TYR A 72 -7.09 10.95 -12.19
CA TYR A 72 -6.12 11.86 -11.60
C TYR A 72 -5.34 11.23 -10.46
N ASP A 73 -4.14 11.73 -10.24
CA ASP A 73 -3.30 11.33 -9.13
C ASP A 73 -3.89 11.83 -7.81
N TYR A 74 -3.96 10.94 -6.83
CA TYR A 74 -4.46 11.24 -5.51
C TYR A 74 -3.55 10.61 -4.46
N TYR A 75 -2.67 11.41 -3.91
CA TYR A 75 -1.79 11.02 -2.83
C TYR A 75 -1.53 12.20 -1.88
N LEU A 76 -1.11 11.89 -0.68
CA LEU A 76 -0.92 12.86 0.39
C LEU A 76 0.45 13.54 0.25
N ASP A 77 0.49 14.84 0.54
CA ASP A 77 1.75 15.53 0.82
C ASP A 77 2.24 15.10 2.22
N VAL A 78 3.35 14.42 2.25
CA VAL A 78 3.98 13.88 3.47
C VAL A 78 5.23 14.65 3.90
N THR A 79 5.40 15.88 3.42
CA THR A 79 6.58 16.71 3.71
C THR A 79 6.83 16.87 5.21
N LYS A 80 5.78 17.11 6.01
CA LYS A 80 5.91 17.24 7.47
C LYS A 80 6.40 15.95 8.13
N GLN A 81 5.89 14.80 7.70
CA GLN A 81 6.36 13.49 8.16
C GLN A 81 7.83 13.29 7.78
N THR A 82 8.19 13.53 6.53
CA THR A 82 9.53 13.32 6.01
C THR A 82 10.57 14.18 6.71
N ASN A 83 10.21 15.40 7.11
CA ASN A 83 11.09 16.27 7.87
C ASN A 83 11.42 15.72 9.28
N LEU A 84 10.48 15.00 9.89
CA LEU A 84 10.69 14.37 11.21
C LEU A 84 11.27 12.96 11.10
N MET A 85 10.86 12.19 10.11
CA MET A 85 11.28 10.80 9.89
C MET A 85 11.57 10.58 8.39
N PRO A 86 12.79 10.91 7.94
CA PRO A 86 13.16 10.79 6.52
C PRO A 86 13.40 9.34 6.08
N ASP A 87 13.67 8.44 7.01
CA ASP A 87 14.05 7.05 6.76
C ASP A 87 12.85 6.11 6.79
N VAL A 88 11.95 6.24 5.84
CA VAL A 88 10.84 5.29 5.65
C VAL A 88 11.27 4.10 4.82
N LYS A 89 10.68 2.94 5.11
CA LYS A 89 10.96 1.68 4.41
C LYS A 89 10.54 1.79 2.93
N PRO A 90 11.44 1.46 1.98
CA PRO A 90 11.08 1.40 0.58
C PRO A 90 9.92 0.43 0.33
N LEU A 91 9.00 0.77 -0.59
CA LEU A 91 7.82 -0.04 -0.86
C LEU A 91 8.16 -1.48 -1.24
N ALA A 92 9.18 -1.68 -2.09
CA ALA A 92 9.64 -3.02 -2.50
C ALA A 92 10.08 -3.89 -1.32
N GLU A 93 10.79 -3.29 -0.34
CA GLU A 93 11.22 -3.97 0.88
C GLU A 93 10.04 -4.33 1.78
N GLY A 94 9.15 -3.37 2.00
CA GLY A 94 7.94 -3.58 2.80
C GLY A 94 7.00 -4.65 2.22
N LEU A 95 6.87 -4.72 0.90
CA LEU A 95 6.10 -5.76 0.22
C LEU A 95 6.73 -7.14 0.42
N LYS A 96 8.05 -7.26 0.31
CA LYS A 96 8.77 -8.52 0.53
C LYS A 96 8.61 -9.00 1.97
N GLU A 97 8.78 -8.13 2.95
CA GLU A 97 8.58 -8.47 4.36
C GLU A 97 7.14 -8.87 4.66
N SER A 98 6.16 -8.14 4.11
CA SER A 98 4.74 -8.46 4.26
C SER A 98 4.39 -9.82 3.67
N TYR A 99 4.97 -10.16 2.52
CA TYR A 99 4.80 -11.48 1.91
C TYR A 99 5.42 -12.59 2.74
N GLU A 100 6.64 -12.39 3.25
CA GLU A 100 7.29 -13.37 4.10
C GLU A 100 6.54 -13.59 5.42
N TRP A 101 6.05 -12.52 6.02
CA TRP A 101 5.17 -12.61 7.19
C TRP A 101 3.89 -13.41 6.88
N PHE A 102 3.24 -13.14 5.74
CA PHE A 102 2.06 -13.87 5.30
C PHE A 102 2.36 -15.37 5.12
N ARG A 103 3.48 -15.72 4.51
CA ARG A 103 3.89 -17.13 4.33
C ARG A 103 4.02 -17.86 5.67
N GLN A 104 4.61 -17.20 6.65
CA GLN A 104 4.85 -17.77 7.98
C GLN A 104 3.56 -17.88 8.82
N ASN A 105 2.60 -17.01 8.57
CA ASN A 105 1.38 -16.88 9.36
C ASN A 105 0.10 -17.23 8.57
N ARG A 106 0.24 -17.93 7.46
CA ARG A 106 -0.87 -18.21 6.52
C ARG A 106 -2.10 -18.80 7.21
N ASP A 107 -1.90 -19.74 8.13
CA ASP A 107 -2.98 -20.44 8.82
C ASP A 107 -3.71 -19.57 9.87
N ALA A 108 -3.06 -18.49 10.32
CA ALA A 108 -3.63 -17.51 11.24
C ALA A 108 -4.36 -16.36 10.51
N VAL A 109 -4.17 -16.22 9.21
CA VAL A 109 -4.81 -15.17 8.40
C VAL A 109 -6.23 -15.59 8.05
N MET A 110 -7.20 -14.69 8.33
CA MET A 110 -8.59 -14.91 7.97
C MET A 110 -8.76 -14.81 6.44
N HIS A 111 -9.13 -15.94 5.82
CA HIS A 111 -9.48 -15.99 4.41
C HIS A 111 -10.94 -15.60 4.23
N ARG A 112 -11.20 -14.47 3.58
CA ARG A 112 -12.54 -14.08 3.14
C ARG A 112 -12.71 -14.45 1.67
N PRO A 113 -13.84 -15.05 1.28
CA PRO A 113 -14.12 -15.42 -0.12
C PRO A 113 -14.52 -14.18 -0.93
N TYR A 114 -13.59 -13.23 -1.11
CA TYR A 114 -13.88 -11.99 -1.82
C TYR A 114 -14.30 -12.21 -3.27
N ALA A 115 -13.71 -13.18 -3.95
CA ALA A 115 -14.09 -13.51 -5.32
C ALA A 115 -15.56 -13.95 -5.39
N GLU A 116 -16.00 -14.86 -4.52
CA GLU A 116 -17.38 -15.32 -4.44
C GLU A 116 -18.34 -14.18 -4.07
N TYR A 117 -17.95 -13.31 -3.14
CA TYR A 117 -18.74 -12.15 -2.78
C TYR A 117 -18.89 -11.16 -3.94
N ILE A 118 -17.83 -10.91 -4.67
CA ILE A 118 -17.82 -10.03 -5.83
C ILE A 118 -18.73 -10.61 -6.93
N ASP A 119 -18.55 -11.87 -7.28
CA ASP A 119 -19.33 -12.56 -8.32
C ASP A 119 -20.83 -12.63 -7.97
N ALA A 120 -21.17 -12.69 -6.69
CA ALA A 120 -22.56 -12.74 -6.23
C ALA A 120 -23.26 -11.37 -6.19
N ASN A 121 -22.52 -10.25 -6.20
CA ASN A 121 -23.08 -8.90 -5.99
C ASN A 121 -22.86 -7.95 -7.19
N ILE A 122 -22.41 -8.46 -8.32
CA ILE A 122 -22.24 -7.77 -9.59
C ILE A 122 -23.06 -8.47 -10.68
#